data_63e57898723004ff46656159254116c4
#
_entry.id   63e57898723004ff46656159254116c4
#
_cell.length_a   1.000
_cell.length_b   1.000
_cell.length_c   1.000
_cell.angle_alpha   90.00
_cell.angle_beta   90.00
_cell.angle_gamma   90.00
#
_symmetry.space_group_name_H-M   'P 1'
#
loop_
_entity.id
_entity.type
_entity.pdbx_description
1 polymer ?
#
loop_
_entity_poly.entity_id
_entity_poly.type
_entity_poly.pdbx_seq_one_letter_code
_entity_poly.pdbx_strand_id
1 'polypeptide(L)'
;MISKEAQESIKRYKQFASFISSFYRTPSEISAWRISFFRWFINLQGVIGPKAKGTIKEEVTLGGVKTLKVSTPNSDPERIFLYYHGGGYAMGSPKSHYSLVSYLADISKTTVYVPDYRLGPENKYPAQLDDGVSTYLGLINDFGYSPSQIAIGGDSAGGNLALITLLKLKKLGVELPSSLALLSPWADPSGSGESYNDEMADRDILIGPIMKNVWKNNDELYHFFIDEEDVDKQNELMFPLSGNFQDCPPIMIQVGTEELLLSDSQTLKKLLERDGCEHEYFEWEGMYHVFHIDVSMPETIEAFKQIGNFLEKHFPKNS
;
A
#
# COMPACT_ATOMS: atom_id res chain seq x y z
N MET A 1 -22.27 0.93 -12.81
CA MET A 1 -21.53 0.80 -14.12
C MET A 1 -20.27 1.64 -14.00
N ILE A 2 -19.13 1.06 -14.31
CA ILE A 2 -17.82 1.74 -14.31
C ILE A 2 -17.71 2.73 -15.48
N SER A 3 -16.88 3.76 -15.33
CA SER A 3 -16.64 4.78 -16.36
C SER A 3 -16.02 4.22 -17.63
N LYS A 4 -16.04 4.98 -18.73
CA LYS A 4 -15.33 4.61 -19.96
C LYS A 4 -13.83 4.57 -19.72
N GLU A 5 -13.30 5.50 -18.97
CA GLU A 5 -11.89 5.60 -18.58
C GLU A 5 -11.46 4.35 -17.81
N ALA A 6 -12.30 3.87 -16.89
CA ALA A 6 -12.03 2.62 -16.16
C ALA A 6 -12.03 1.40 -17.09
N GLN A 7 -12.97 1.32 -18.06
CA GLN A 7 -12.98 0.24 -19.05
C GLN A 7 -11.71 0.24 -19.93
N GLU A 8 -11.25 1.42 -20.34
CA GLU A 8 -10.00 1.57 -21.11
C GLU A 8 -8.77 1.24 -20.26
N SER A 9 -8.77 1.65 -18.99
CA SER A 9 -7.75 1.29 -18.01
C SER A 9 -7.63 -0.22 -17.86
N ILE A 10 -8.75 -0.91 -17.58
CA ILE A 10 -8.80 -2.37 -17.46
C ILE A 10 -8.22 -3.06 -18.70
N LYS A 11 -8.60 -2.60 -19.92
CA LYS A 11 -8.06 -3.16 -21.16
C LYS A 11 -6.55 -2.97 -21.28
N ARG A 12 -6.05 -1.80 -20.92
CA ARG A 12 -4.61 -1.45 -20.95
C ARG A 12 -3.82 -2.31 -19.95
N TYR A 13 -4.31 -2.42 -18.73
CA TYR A 13 -3.63 -3.21 -17.70
C TYR A 13 -3.71 -4.72 -17.95
N LYS A 14 -4.78 -5.25 -18.55
CA LYS A 14 -4.83 -6.65 -19.02
C LYS A 14 -3.72 -6.98 -20.03
N GLN A 15 -3.46 -6.10 -20.98
CA GLN A 15 -2.37 -6.28 -21.95
C GLN A 15 -1.01 -6.23 -21.24
N PHE A 16 -0.85 -5.30 -20.32
CA PHE A 16 0.36 -5.15 -19.52
C PHE A 16 0.61 -6.37 -18.61
N ALA A 17 -0.41 -6.84 -17.90
CA ALA A 17 -0.31 -8.01 -17.02
C ALA A 17 0.03 -9.29 -17.79
N SER A 18 -0.51 -9.46 -19.00
CA SER A 18 -0.14 -10.57 -19.88
C SER A 18 1.34 -10.52 -20.30
N PHE A 19 1.88 -9.33 -20.55
CA PHE A 19 3.31 -9.15 -20.80
C PHE A 19 4.14 -9.48 -19.56
N ILE A 20 3.76 -8.95 -18.39
CA ILE A 20 4.47 -9.18 -17.13
C ILE A 20 4.43 -10.66 -16.73
N SER A 21 3.27 -11.32 -16.81
CA SER A 21 3.13 -12.73 -16.41
C SER A 21 4.06 -13.66 -17.20
N SER A 22 4.37 -13.31 -18.47
CA SER A 22 5.32 -14.08 -19.28
C SER A 22 6.76 -14.06 -18.73
N PHE A 23 7.09 -13.05 -17.94
CA PHE A 23 8.40 -12.88 -17.28
C PHE A 23 8.39 -13.26 -15.81
N TYR A 24 7.20 -13.32 -15.18
CA TYR A 24 7.10 -13.60 -13.76
C TYR A 24 7.36 -15.09 -13.49
N ARG A 25 8.25 -15.32 -12.56
CA ARG A 25 8.53 -16.64 -11.99
C ARG A 25 8.14 -16.62 -10.52
N THR A 26 8.04 -17.77 -9.92
CA THR A 26 7.81 -17.87 -8.48
C THR A 26 8.96 -17.26 -7.68
N PRO A 27 8.75 -16.89 -6.41
CA PRO A 27 9.81 -16.38 -5.54
C PRO A 27 11.09 -17.24 -5.56
N SER A 28 10.93 -18.55 -5.58
CA SER A 28 12.05 -19.52 -5.61
C SER A 28 12.80 -19.58 -6.96
N GLU A 29 12.17 -19.16 -8.06
CA GLU A 29 12.74 -19.29 -9.42
C GLU A 29 13.16 -17.96 -10.06
N ILE A 30 12.82 -16.83 -9.47
CA ILE A 30 13.07 -15.53 -10.09
C ILE A 30 14.55 -15.14 -9.98
N SER A 31 15.19 -14.85 -11.10
CA SER A 31 16.58 -14.39 -11.10
C SER A 31 16.70 -12.90 -10.77
N ALA A 32 17.79 -12.50 -10.11
CA ALA A 32 18.05 -11.12 -9.69
C ALA A 32 17.94 -10.11 -10.85
N TRP A 33 18.40 -10.46 -12.06
CA TRP A 33 18.31 -9.56 -13.22
C TRP A 33 16.86 -9.29 -13.65
N ARG A 34 15.96 -10.28 -13.49
CA ARG A 34 14.53 -10.11 -13.78
C ARG A 34 13.90 -9.15 -12.79
N ILE A 35 14.14 -9.33 -11.50
CA ILE A 35 13.68 -8.41 -10.46
C ILE A 35 14.16 -6.98 -10.76
N SER A 36 15.47 -6.82 -11.04
CA SER A 36 16.05 -5.52 -11.36
C SER A 36 15.43 -4.88 -12.60
N PHE A 37 15.16 -5.66 -13.66
CA PHE A 37 14.49 -5.18 -14.86
C PHE A 37 13.07 -4.72 -14.55
N PHE A 38 12.27 -5.48 -13.78
CA PHE A 38 10.93 -5.08 -13.40
C PHE A 38 10.91 -3.83 -12.53
N ARG A 39 11.77 -3.74 -11.54
CA ARG A 39 11.92 -2.54 -10.71
C ARG A 39 12.24 -1.31 -11.57
N TRP A 40 13.18 -1.44 -12.52
CA TRP A 40 13.49 -0.36 -13.45
C TRP A 40 12.28 0.04 -14.30
N PHE A 41 11.58 -0.95 -14.85
CA PHE A 41 10.46 -0.73 -15.76
C PHE A 41 9.27 -0.02 -15.08
N ILE A 42 8.85 -0.49 -13.89
CA ILE A 42 7.76 0.15 -13.14
C ILE A 42 8.16 1.54 -12.62
N ASN A 43 9.42 1.72 -12.24
CA ASN A 43 9.95 3.03 -11.86
C ASN A 43 9.89 4.03 -13.02
N LEU A 44 10.22 3.59 -14.23
CA LEU A 44 10.13 4.43 -15.41
C LEU A 44 8.69 4.88 -15.64
N GLN A 45 7.71 3.97 -15.52
CA GLN A 45 6.29 4.30 -15.68
C GLN A 45 5.81 5.35 -14.66
N GLY A 46 6.16 5.19 -13.40
CA GLY A 46 5.83 6.19 -12.36
C GLY A 46 6.46 7.55 -12.63
N VAL A 47 7.69 7.57 -13.18
CA VAL A 47 8.39 8.83 -13.50
C VAL A 47 7.77 9.53 -14.73
N ILE A 48 7.40 8.80 -15.79
CA ILE A 48 6.82 9.39 -17.01
C ILE A 48 5.30 9.64 -16.90
N GLY A 49 4.61 8.98 -15.97
CA GLY A 49 3.17 9.14 -15.74
C GLY A 49 2.78 10.60 -15.41
N PRO A 50 1.50 10.98 -15.53
CA PRO A 50 1.04 12.34 -15.24
C PRO A 50 1.26 12.69 -13.76
N LYS A 51 1.41 13.97 -13.44
CA LYS A 51 1.50 14.50 -12.08
C LYS A 51 0.51 15.63 -11.89
N ALA A 52 0.06 15.83 -10.66
CA ALA A 52 -0.73 16.99 -10.30
C ALA A 52 0.04 18.28 -10.58
N LYS A 53 -0.69 19.33 -10.94
CA LYS A 53 -0.08 20.61 -11.32
C LYS A 53 0.69 21.22 -10.16
N GLY A 54 1.92 21.65 -10.42
CA GLY A 54 2.77 22.29 -9.42
C GLY A 54 3.36 21.32 -8.39
N THR A 55 3.37 20.03 -8.67
CA THR A 55 4.00 19.03 -7.79
C THR A 55 5.47 19.35 -7.56
N ILE A 56 5.86 19.41 -6.29
CA ILE A 56 7.23 19.59 -5.81
C ILE A 56 7.67 18.26 -5.19
N LYS A 57 8.89 17.84 -5.46
CA LYS A 57 9.53 16.68 -4.85
C LYS A 57 10.83 17.04 -4.20
N GLU A 58 11.09 16.44 -3.06
CA GLU A 58 12.31 16.61 -2.29
C GLU A 58 12.78 15.25 -1.77
N GLU A 59 14.05 14.96 -1.83
CA GLU A 59 14.63 13.77 -1.21
C GLU A 59 15.07 14.11 0.21
N VAL A 60 14.57 13.37 1.18
CA VAL A 60 14.89 13.52 2.61
C VAL A 60 15.29 12.18 3.20
N THR A 61 15.76 12.19 4.43
CA THR A 61 16.03 10.96 5.20
C THR A 61 15.19 10.99 6.47
N LEU A 62 14.42 9.93 6.72
CA LEU A 62 13.60 9.74 7.92
C LEU A 62 14.11 8.52 8.69
N GLY A 63 14.59 8.70 9.92
CA GLY A 63 15.10 7.58 10.73
C GLY A 63 16.16 6.73 10.01
N GLY A 64 16.96 7.34 9.13
CA GLY A 64 17.98 6.66 8.32
C GLY A 64 17.50 6.09 6.98
N VAL A 65 16.18 6.14 6.67
CA VAL A 65 15.60 5.65 5.42
C VAL A 65 15.45 6.78 4.41
N LYS A 66 15.95 6.59 3.18
CA LYS A 66 15.73 7.54 2.09
C LYS A 66 14.24 7.65 1.80
N THR A 67 13.74 8.86 1.67
CA THR A 67 12.31 9.13 1.55
C THR A 67 12.06 10.23 0.53
N LEU A 68 11.08 10.03 -0.33
CA LEU A 68 10.60 11.07 -1.23
C LEU A 68 9.48 11.85 -0.54
N LYS A 69 9.69 13.15 -0.33
CA LYS A 69 8.66 14.10 0.10
C LYS A 69 8.01 14.68 -1.14
N VAL A 70 6.69 14.63 -1.20
CA VAL A 70 5.87 15.15 -2.31
C VAL A 70 4.84 16.10 -1.77
N SER A 71 4.76 17.30 -2.38
CA SER A 71 3.76 18.31 -2.06
C SER A 71 3.27 19.00 -3.32
N THR A 72 2.16 19.71 -3.22
CA THR A 72 1.59 20.57 -4.26
C THR A 72 1.24 21.93 -3.65
N PRO A 73 0.86 22.94 -4.43
CA PRO A 73 0.37 24.20 -3.87
C PRO A 73 -0.85 24.06 -2.94
N ASN A 74 -1.57 22.94 -3.04
CA ASN A 74 -2.73 22.64 -2.19
C ASN A 74 -2.36 21.90 -0.89
N SER A 75 -1.13 21.37 -0.79
CA SER A 75 -0.70 20.60 0.38
C SER A 75 -0.51 21.49 1.61
N ASP A 76 -1.07 21.06 2.74
CA ASP A 76 -0.81 21.63 4.06
C ASP A 76 0.48 21.00 4.63
N PRO A 77 1.50 21.80 4.99
CA PRO A 77 2.75 21.28 5.54
C PRO A 77 2.61 20.68 6.95
N GLU A 78 1.51 20.96 7.65
CA GLU A 78 1.22 20.42 8.98
C GLU A 78 0.39 19.14 8.95
N ARG A 79 -0.06 18.70 7.76
CA ARG A 79 -0.82 17.48 7.53
C ARG A 79 0.02 16.48 6.77
N ILE A 80 0.54 15.48 7.47
CA ILE A 80 1.52 14.53 6.94
C ILE A 80 0.84 13.20 6.62
N PHE A 81 1.08 12.69 5.42
CA PHE A 81 0.70 11.34 5.06
C PHE A 81 1.96 10.51 4.74
N LEU A 82 2.35 9.63 5.68
CA LEU A 82 3.42 8.67 5.48
C LEU A 82 2.86 7.48 4.69
N TYR A 83 3.24 7.38 3.42
CA TYR A 83 2.69 6.43 2.47
C TYR A 83 3.70 5.35 2.12
N TYR A 84 3.40 4.11 2.45
CA TYR A 84 4.21 2.94 2.07
C TYR A 84 3.71 2.40 0.73
N HIS A 85 4.62 2.32 -0.24
CA HIS A 85 4.28 1.85 -1.59
C HIS A 85 4.03 0.34 -1.64
N GLY A 86 3.21 -0.11 -2.59
CA GLY A 86 2.98 -1.51 -2.87
C GLY A 86 4.10 -2.17 -3.68
N GLY A 87 3.84 -3.42 -4.09
CA GLY A 87 4.74 -4.20 -4.92
C GLY A 87 5.20 -5.52 -4.31
N GLY A 88 4.40 -6.13 -3.43
CA GLY A 88 4.64 -7.46 -2.85
C GLY A 88 5.93 -7.57 -2.07
N TYR A 89 6.41 -6.48 -1.49
CA TYR A 89 7.71 -6.36 -0.83
C TYR A 89 8.93 -6.70 -1.69
N ALA A 90 8.73 -7.03 -2.96
CA ALA A 90 9.78 -7.36 -3.92
C ALA A 90 10.01 -6.27 -4.97
N MET A 91 9.02 -5.42 -5.20
CA MET A 91 9.02 -4.37 -6.22
C MET A 91 8.47 -3.07 -5.64
N GLY A 92 8.31 -2.07 -6.50
CA GLY A 92 7.86 -0.75 -6.08
C GLY A 92 9.00 0.14 -5.58
N SER A 93 8.70 1.41 -5.46
CA SER A 93 9.58 2.44 -4.91
C SER A 93 8.83 3.77 -4.87
N PRO A 94 9.39 4.82 -4.24
CA PRO A 94 8.89 6.18 -4.37
C PRO A 94 8.76 6.67 -5.82
N LYS A 95 9.61 6.16 -6.73
CA LYS A 95 9.57 6.53 -8.15
C LYS A 95 8.40 5.90 -8.88
N SER A 96 8.11 4.63 -8.64
CA SER A 96 6.97 3.93 -9.27
C SER A 96 5.62 4.52 -8.86
N HIS A 97 5.51 5.03 -7.63
CA HIS A 97 4.28 5.61 -7.08
C HIS A 97 4.19 7.14 -7.23
N TYR A 98 5.20 7.78 -7.88
CA TYR A 98 5.27 9.24 -7.95
C TYR A 98 4.05 9.89 -8.62
N SER A 99 3.47 9.25 -9.65
CA SER A 99 2.22 9.71 -10.26
C SER A 99 1.07 9.69 -9.25
N LEU A 100 0.79 8.53 -8.65
CA LEU A 100 -0.26 8.31 -7.66
C LEU A 100 -0.15 9.30 -6.50
N VAL A 101 1.02 9.35 -5.85
CA VAL A 101 1.19 10.17 -4.63
C VAL A 101 1.14 11.67 -4.92
N SER A 102 1.46 12.10 -6.15
CA SER A 102 1.33 13.52 -6.51
C SER A 102 -0.13 13.98 -6.56
N TYR A 103 -1.03 13.16 -7.12
CA TYR A 103 -2.47 13.44 -7.11
C TYR A 103 -3.08 13.24 -5.72
N LEU A 104 -2.61 12.24 -4.99
CA LEU A 104 -3.03 12.02 -3.60
C LEU A 104 -2.69 13.24 -2.74
N ALA A 105 -1.45 13.77 -2.82
CA ALA A 105 -1.04 14.97 -2.11
C ALA A 105 -1.91 16.19 -2.45
N ASP A 106 -2.23 16.37 -3.74
CA ASP A 106 -3.04 17.48 -4.21
C ASP A 106 -4.49 17.44 -3.71
N ILE A 107 -5.11 16.27 -3.85
CA ILE A 107 -6.55 16.08 -3.56
C ILE A 107 -6.79 15.97 -2.05
N SER A 108 -5.94 15.24 -1.33
CA SER A 108 -6.04 15.11 0.14
C SER A 108 -5.51 16.33 0.91
N LYS A 109 -4.86 17.27 0.20
CA LYS A 109 -4.22 18.46 0.78
C LYS A 109 -3.17 18.12 1.85
N THR A 110 -2.45 17.02 1.67
CA THR A 110 -1.41 16.56 2.59
C THR A 110 -0.03 16.69 1.98
N THR A 111 1.00 16.78 2.82
CA THR A 111 2.38 16.53 2.40
C THR A 111 2.64 15.02 2.54
N VAL A 112 2.95 14.36 1.42
CA VAL A 112 3.13 12.90 1.37
C VAL A 112 4.61 12.56 1.46
N TYR A 113 4.97 11.66 2.38
CA TYR A 113 6.31 11.09 2.52
C TYR A 113 6.27 9.62 2.09
N VAL A 114 7.11 9.25 1.13
CA VAL A 114 7.17 7.89 0.56
C VAL A 114 8.55 7.31 0.81
N PRO A 115 8.72 6.44 1.83
CA PRO A 115 10.00 5.80 2.11
C PRO A 115 10.42 4.82 1.00
N ASP A 116 11.71 4.81 0.68
CA ASP A 116 12.36 3.78 -0.14
C ASP A 116 12.84 2.65 0.78
N TYR A 117 11.87 1.97 1.39
CA TYR A 117 12.12 0.92 2.36
C TYR A 117 12.76 -0.31 1.71
N ARG A 118 13.52 -1.07 2.48
CA ARG A 118 14.26 -2.26 2.01
C ARG A 118 13.31 -3.34 1.47
N LEU A 119 13.68 -3.92 0.33
CA LEU A 119 12.87 -4.92 -0.37
C LEU A 119 13.52 -6.30 -0.31
N GLY A 120 12.68 -7.33 -0.38
CA GLY A 120 13.08 -8.69 -0.67
C GLY A 120 13.41 -8.91 -2.16
N PRO A 121 14.13 -9.96 -2.50
CA PRO A 121 14.69 -10.97 -1.59
C PRO A 121 15.98 -10.54 -0.90
N GLU A 122 16.55 -9.37 -1.26
CA GLU A 122 17.85 -8.91 -0.74
C GLU A 122 17.80 -8.62 0.76
N ASN A 123 16.64 -8.19 1.26
CA ASN A 123 16.42 -7.94 2.67
C ASN A 123 15.13 -8.63 3.10
N LYS A 124 15.27 -9.57 4.02
CA LYS A 124 14.13 -10.32 4.57
C LYS A 124 13.50 -9.61 5.75
N TYR A 125 12.31 -10.04 6.13
CA TYR A 125 11.68 -9.63 7.38
C TYR A 125 12.68 -9.84 8.56
N PRO A 126 12.77 -8.90 9.51
CA PRO A 126 11.88 -7.76 9.71
C PRO A 126 12.34 -6.43 9.06
N ALA A 127 13.23 -6.44 8.07
CA ALA A 127 13.82 -5.22 7.52
C ALA A 127 12.78 -4.16 7.09
N GLN A 128 11.68 -4.59 6.46
CA GLN A 128 10.60 -3.71 6.01
C GLN A 128 9.89 -3.04 7.19
N LEU A 129 9.58 -3.84 8.22
CA LEU A 129 8.94 -3.36 9.45
C LEU A 129 9.85 -2.38 10.20
N ASP A 130 11.15 -2.68 10.30
CA ASP A 130 12.12 -1.80 10.95
C ASP A 130 12.19 -0.45 10.23
N ASP A 131 12.20 -0.45 8.90
CA ASP A 131 12.18 0.78 8.10
C ASP A 131 10.86 1.54 8.25
N GLY A 132 9.71 0.82 8.29
CA GLY A 132 8.40 1.40 8.53
C GLY A 132 8.34 2.14 9.86
N VAL A 133 8.75 1.50 10.94
CA VAL A 133 8.81 2.10 12.29
C VAL A 133 9.81 3.26 12.33
N SER A 134 11.01 3.08 11.75
CA SER A 134 12.05 4.11 11.74
C SER A 134 11.60 5.38 11.02
N THR A 135 10.86 5.25 9.91
CA THR A 135 10.36 6.41 9.15
C THR A 135 9.27 7.16 9.91
N TYR A 136 8.36 6.46 10.58
CA TYR A 136 7.38 7.11 11.46
C TYR A 136 8.05 7.88 12.61
N LEU A 137 9.00 7.25 13.31
CA LEU A 137 9.76 7.88 14.38
C LEU A 137 10.62 9.03 13.84
N GLY A 138 11.15 8.93 12.63
CA GLY A 138 11.91 9.99 11.98
C GLY A 138 11.08 11.25 11.72
N LEU A 139 9.78 11.12 11.35
CA LEU A 139 8.90 12.29 11.25
C LEU A 139 8.77 13.03 12.60
N ILE A 140 8.72 12.29 13.69
CA ILE A 140 8.60 12.85 15.04
C ILE A 140 9.95 13.43 15.51
N ASN A 141 11.02 12.64 15.46
CA ASN A 141 12.30 12.97 16.08
C ASN A 141 13.17 13.90 15.24
N ASP A 142 13.18 13.73 13.88
CA ASP A 142 14.05 14.47 12.99
C ASP A 142 13.36 15.72 12.43
N PHE A 143 12.03 15.69 12.28
CA PHE A 143 11.23 16.77 11.68
C PHE A 143 10.31 17.49 12.68
N GLY A 144 10.10 16.93 13.86
CA GLY A 144 9.35 17.58 14.96
C GLY A 144 7.82 17.52 14.79
N TYR A 145 7.28 16.67 13.92
CA TYR A 145 5.83 16.53 13.81
C TYR A 145 5.26 15.80 15.02
N SER A 146 4.08 16.23 15.47
CA SER A 146 3.34 15.48 16.47
C SER A 146 2.67 14.26 15.84
N PRO A 147 2.49 13.14 16.56
CA PRO A 147 1.75 11.96 16.07
C PRO A 147 0.37 12.29 15.51
N SER A 148 -0.33 13.27 16.08
CA SER A 148 -1.64 13.74 15.61
C SER A 148 -1.61 14.42 14.23
N GLN A 149 -0.45 14.92 13.79
CA GLN A 149 -0.25 15.49 12.44
C GLN A 149 0.11 14.44 11.39
N ILE A 150 0.31 13.17 11.79
CA ILE A 150 0.78 12.09 10.94
C ILE A 150 -0.34 11.07 10.74
N ALA A 151 -0.78 10.87 9.51
CA ALA A 151 -1.50 9.68 9.08
C ALA A 151 -0.53 8.72 8.42
N ILE A 152 -0.77 7.43 8.51
CA ILE A 152 -0.01 6.41 7.77
C ILE A 152 -0.91 5.63 6.83
N GLY A 153 -0.35 5.06 5.77
CA GLY A 153 -1.11 4.23 4.85
C GLY A 153 -0.27 3.68 3.72
N GLY A 154 -0.94 3.09 2.76
CA GLY A 154 -0.26 2.51 1.60
C GLY A 154 -1.16 1.58 0.81
N ASP A 155 -0.63 1.09 -0.29
CA ASP A 155 -1.33 0.17 -1.18
C ASP A 155 -0.75 -1.24 -1.12
N SER A 156 -1.60 -2.27 -1.25
CA SER A 156 -1.14 -3.67 -1.36
C SER A 156 -0.21 -4.07 -0.20
N ALA A 157 1.03 -4.49 -0.49
CA ALA A 157 2.07 -4.76 0.51
C ALA A 157 2.41 -3.53 1.38
N GLY A 158 2.29 -2.30 0.84
CA GLY A 158 2.42 -1.07 1.62
C GLY A 158 1.28 -0.88 2.62
N GLY A 159 0.08 -1.35 2.29
CA GLY A 159 -1.04 -1.44 3.22
C GLY A 159 -0.78 -2.44 4.35
N ASN A 160 -0.15 -3.59 4.04
CA ASN A 160 0.35 -4.52 5.05
C ASN A 160 1.37 -3.83 5.96
N LEU A 161 2.38 -3.18 5.36
CA LEU A 161 3.41 -2.47 6.12
C LEU A 161 2.83 -1.41 7.06
N ALA A 162 1.80 -0.67 6.62
CA ALA A 162 1.11 0.30 7.46
C ALA A 162 0.44 -0.37 8.68
N LEU A 163 -0.24 -1.51 8.47
CA LEU A 163 -0.88 -2.28 9.54
C LEU A 163 0.13 -2.84 10.54
N ILE A 164 1.18 -3.51 10.07
CA ILE A 164 2.20 -4.08 10.97
C ILE A 164 3.04 -3.01 11.66
N THR A 165 3.26 -1.86 11.02
CA THR A 165 3.89 -0.69 11.66
C THR A 165 3.01 -0.18 12.80
N LEU A 166 1.70 0.01 12.57
CA LEU A 166 0.76 0.41 13.63
C LEU A 166 0.79 -0.55 14.83
N LEU A 167 0.68 -1.86 14.57
CA LEU A 167 0.70 -2.89 15.62
C LEU A 167 2.04 -2.91 16.37
N LYS A 168 3.16 -2.67 15.68
CA LYS A 168 4.48 -2.56 16.31
C LYS A 168 4.59 -1.33 17.19
N LEU A 169 4.13 -0.16 16.72
CA LEU A 169 4.11 1.08 17.52
C LEU A 169 3.27 0.90 18.79
N LYS A 170 2.09 0.27 18.66
CA LYS A 170 1.23 -0.07 19.81
C LYS A 170 1.95 -0.95 20.82
N LYS A 171 2.63 -2.04 20.37
CA LYS A 171 3.44 -2.89 21.26
C LYS A 171 4.59 -2.16 21.94
N LEU A 172 5.16 -1.16 21.30
CA LEU A 172 6.24 -0.34 21.85
C LEU A 172 5.73 0.73 22.82
N GLY A 173 4.42 0.93 22.93
CA GLY A 173 3.82 2.00 23.74
C GLY A 173 4.15 3.39 23.20
N VAL A 174 4.42 3.51 21.90
CA VAL A 174 4.66 4.78 21.22
C VAL A 174 3.30 5.41 20.88
N GLU A 175 3.22 6.73 20.92
CA GLU A 175 2.02 7.46 20.51
C GLU A 175 1.70 7.16 19.04
N LEU A 176 0.44 6.77 18.76
CA LEU A 176 0.00 6.28 17.48
C LEU A 176 -0.32 7.44 16.51
N PRO A 177 -0.28 7.21 15.17
CA PRO A 177 -0.68 8.21 14.17
C PRO A 177 -2.15 8.60 14.33
N SER A 178 -2.54 9.71 13.70
CA SER A 178 -3.92 10.22 13.73
C SER A 178 -4.93 9.27 13.08
N SER A 179 -4.53 8.57 12.03
CA SER A 179 -5.38 7.65 11.28
C SER A 179 -4.59 6.80 10.30
N LEU A 180 -5.24 5.77 9.71
CA LEU A 180 -4.70 4.98 8.61
C LEU A 180 -5.61 5.04 7.38
N ALA A 181 -5.01 5.11 6.16
CA ALA A 181 -5.74 4.94 4.91
C ALA A 181 -5.09 3.83 4.05
N LEU A 182 -5.85 2.77 3.80
CA LEU A 182 -5.37 1.54 3.18
C LEU A 182 -6.04 1.33 1.82
N LEU A 183 -5.23 1.11 0.78
CA LEU A 183 -5.66 0.92 -0.59
C LEU A 183 -5.39 -0.53 -1.01
N SER A 184 -6.44 -1.34 -1.18
CA SER A 184 -6.30 -2.76 -1.50
C SER A 184 -5.25 -3.47 -0.62
N PRO A 185 -5.33 -3.40 0.72
CA PRO A 185 -4.26 -3.86 1.60
C PRO A 185 -4.07 -5.37 1.52
N TRP A 186 -2.83 -5.83 1.41
CA TRP A 186 -2.47 -7.25 1.51
C TRP A 186 -2.42 -7.67 2.98
N ALA A 187 -3.60 -7.84 3.59
CA ALA A 187 -3.71 -8.09 5.02
C ALA A 187 -3.51 -9.57 5.41
N ASP A 188 -3.67 -10.50 4.46
CA ASP A 188 -3.36 -11.92 4.63
C ASP A 188 -2.27 -12.41 3.65
N PRO A 189 -0.98 -12.30 4.00
CA PRO A 189 0.08 -12.85 3.16
C PRO A 189 -0.02 -14.35 2.89
N SER A 190 -0.77 -15.12 3.70
CA SER A 190 -0.98 -16.55 3.48
C SER A 190 -1.97 -16.87 2.35
N GLY A 191 -2.73 -15.86 1.87
CA GLY A 191 -3.70 -16.06 0.81
C GLY A 191 -4.80 -17.07 1.14
N SER A 192 -5.23 -17.13 2.40
CA SER A 192 -6.21 -18.12 2.88
C SER A 192 -7.67 -17.69 2.71
N GLY A 193 -7.92 -16.45 2.27
CA GLY A 193 -9.24 -15.87 2.14
C GLY A 193 -10.07 -16.43 0.98
N GLU A 194 -11.39 -16.25 1.03
CA GLU A 194 -12.34 -16.80 0.04
C GLU A 194 -12.12 -16.31 -1.39
N SER A 195 -11.57 -15.08 -1.56
CA SER A 195 -11.28 -14.52 -2.89
C SER A 195 -10.04 -15.12 -3.55
N TYR A 196 -9.20 -15.87 -2.81
CA TYR A 196 -8.03 -16.54 -3.38
C TYR A 196 -8.42 -17.84 -4.09
N ASN A 197 -9.00 -17.68 -5.26
CA ASN A 197 -9.45 -18.79 -6.11
C ASN A 197 -9.22 -18.49 -7.60
N ASP A 198 -9.34 -19.51 -8.46
CA ASP A 198 -9.09 -19.40 -9.89
C ASP A 198 -10.04 -18.41 -10.58
N GLU A 199 -11.32 -18.37 -10.18
CA GLU A 199 -12.30 -17.45 -10.77
C GLU A 199 -11.92 -15.99 -10.51
N MET A 200 -11.60 -15.64 -9.26
CA MET A 200 -11.16 -14.29 -8.94
C MET A 200 -9.79 -13.97 -9.56
N ALA A 201 -8.87 -14.94 -9.65
CA ALA A 201 -7.60 -14.74 -10.32
C ALA A 201 -7.74 -14.50 -11.84
N ASP A 202 -8.81 -14.96 -12.48
CA ASP A 202 -9.14 -14.60 -13.87
C ASP A 202 -9.69 -13.18 -14.00
N ARG A 203 -10.31 -12.66 -12.95
CA ARG A 203 -10.88 -11.32 -12.88
C ARG A 203 -9.84 -10.28 -12.46
N ASP A 204 -8.96 -10.63 -11.52
CA ASP A 204 -7.87 -9.76 -11.06
C ASP A 204 -6.80 -9.60 -12.15
N ILE A 205 -6.81 -8.44 -12.78
CA ILE A 205 -5.97 -8.16 -13.96
C ILE A 205 -4.51 -7.89 -13.63
N LEU A 206 -4.16 -7.61 -12.35
CA LEU A 206 -2.79 -7.28 -11.95
C LEU A 206 -2.08 -8.44 -11.27
N ILE A 207 -2.64 -8.95 -10.19
CA ILE A 207 -1.97 -9.99 -9.40
C ILE A 207 -2.48 -11.40 -9.70
N GLY A 208 -3.66 -11.55 -10.31
CA GLY A 208 -4.21 -12.85 -10.67
C GLY A 208 -3.28 -13.71 -11.53
N PRO A 209 -2.70 -13.19 -12.63
CA PRO A 209 -1.73 -13.94 -13.44
C PRO A 209 -0.47 -14.37 -12.68
N ILE A 210 -0.06 -13.58 -11.68
CA ILE A 210 1.07 -13.88 -10.80
C ILE A 210 0.70 -15.02 -9.87
N MET A 211 -0.45 -14.90 -9.18
CA MET A 211 -0.91 -15.88 -8.20
C MET A 211 -1.17 -17.25 -8.83
N LYS A 212 -1.76 -17.30 -10.02
CA LYS A 212 -1.90 -18.57 -10.77
C LYS A 212 -0.56 -19.28 -11.00
N ASN A 213 0.49 -18.51 -11.26
CA ASN A 213 1.84 -19.08 -11.43
C ASN A 213 2.43 -19.55 -10.09
N VAL A 214 2.21 -18.80 -9.01
CA VAL A 214 2.61 -19.16 -7.64
C VAL A 214 1.92 -20.47 -7.22
N TRP A 215 0.61 -20.55 -7.33
CA TRP A 215 -0.16 -21.77 -6.97
C TRP A 215 0.24 -23.01 -7.79
N LYS A 216 0.47 -22.84 -9.10
CA LYS A 216 0.92 -23.94 -9.97
C LYS A 216 2.23 -24.58 -9.49
N ASN A 217 3.07 -23.82 -8.83
CA ASN A 217 4.39 -24.27 -8.36
C ASN A 217 4.40 -24.59 -6.84
N ASN A 218 3.24 -24.59 -6.17
CA ASN A 218 3.12 -24.75 -4.72
C ASN A 218 4.08 -23.81 -3.94
N ASP A 219 4.18 -22.58 -4.41
CA ASP A 219 5.00 -21.52 -3.78
C ASP A 219 4.10 -20.50 -3.08
N GLU A 220 4.68 -19.64 -2.27
CA GLU A 220 3.96 -18.60 -1.54
C GLU A 220 4.57 -17.23 -1.84
N LEU A 221 3.71 -16.24 -2.06
CA LEU A 221 4.18 -14.91 -2.45
C LEU A 221 5.02 -14.24 -1.34
N TYR A 222 4.75 -14.56 -0.07
CA TYR A 222 5.52 -14.03 1.05
C TYR A 222 6.97 -14.55 1.12
N HIS A 223 7.34 -15.62 0.41
CA HIS A 223 8.73 -16.08 0.33
C HIS A 223 9.71 -15.07 -0.28
N PHE A 224 9.19 -14.01 -0.94
CA PHE A 224 10.04 -12.90 -1.32
C PHE A 224 10.66 -12.17 -0.13
N PHE A 225 9.97 -12.13 1.01
CA PHE A 225 10.39 -11.30 2.15
C PHE A 225 10.40 -12.02 3.50
N ILE A 226 9.93 -13.26 3.60
CA ILE A 226 10.03 -14.10 4.80
C ILE A 226 10.72 -15.40 4.40
N ASP A 227 11.69 -15.87 5.18
CA ASP A 227 12.26 -17.20 5.01
C ASP A 227 11.29 -18.26 5.55
N GLU A 228 11.18 -19.43 4.90
CA GLU A 228 10.18 -20.46 5.21
C GLU A 228 10.25 -20.91 6.69
N GLU A 229 11.45 -21.00 7.24
CA GLU A 229 11.73 -21.36 8.64
C GLU A 229 11.27 -20.31 9.66
N ASP A 230 11.14 -19.04 9.22
CA ASP A 230 10.75 -17.91 10.07
C ASP A 230 9.25 -17.59 10.03
N VAL A 231 8.47 -18.31 9.20
CA VAL A 231 7.03 -18.05 9.03
C VAL A 231 6.26 -18.43 10.28
N ASP A 232 5.66 -17.43 10.93
CA ASP A 232 4.71 -17.58 12.03
C ASP A 232 3.38 -16.88 11.69
N LYS A 233 2.39 -17.65 11.24
CA LYS A 233 1.06 -17.15 10.84
C LYS A 233 0.26 -16.57 12.02
N GLN A 234 0.69 -16.78 13.26
CA GLN A 234 0.09 -16.19 14.46
C GLN A 234 0.79 -14.88 14.85
N ASN A 235 1.90 -14.54 14.20
CA ASN A 235 2.61 -13.29 14.45
C ASN A 235 1.92 -12.14 13.72
N GLU A 236 1.25 -11.28 14.45
CA GLU A 236 0.54 -10.11 13.92
C GLU A 236 1.45 -9.08 13.22
N LEU A 237 2.76 -9.16 13.45
CA LEU A 237 3.75 -8.32 12.76
C LEU A 237 4.22 -8.91 11.42
N MET A 238 3.68 -10.06 11.03
CA MET A 238 3.83 -10.67 9.71
C MET A 238 2.45 -10.79 9.03
N PHE A 239 1.45 -11.27 9.79
CA PHE A 239 0.08 -11.56 9.35
C PHE A 239 -0.90 -10.70 10.18
N PRO A 240 -1.13 -9.45 9.81
CA PRO A 240 -1.89 -8.51 10.64
C PRO A 240 -3.33 -8.92 10.91
N LEU A 241 -3.92 -9.85 10.14
CA LEU A 241 -5.24 -10.40 10.47
C LEU A 241 -5.26 -11.27 11.75
N SER A 242 -4.10 -11.67 12.28
CA SER A 242 -4.01 -12.30 13.62
C SER A 242 -3.94 -11.27 14.76
N GLY A 243 -3.91 -9.97 14.43
CA GLY A 243 -3.72 -8.90 15.39
C GLY A 243 -4.96 -8.47 16.18
N ASN A 244 -4.73 -7.55 17.11
CA ASN A 244 -5.75 -6.88 17.91
C ASN A 244 -5.70 -5.37 17.65
N PHE A 245 -6.81 -4.81 17.15
CA PHE A 245 -6.95 -3.40 16.79
C PHE A 245 -7.71 -2.57 17.83
N GLN A 246 -7.96 -3.09 19.02
CA GLN A 246 -8.53 -2.30 20.11
C GLN A 246 -7.62 -1.10 20.41
N ASP A 247 -8.21 0.06 20.66
CA ASP A 247 -7.50 1.32 20.91
C ASP A 247 -6.57 1.79 19.79
N CYS A 248 -6.76 1.26 18.57
CA CYS A 248 -6.10 1.77 17.39
C CYS A 248 -6.81 3.04 16.85
N PRO A 249 -6.06 3.92 16.14
CA PRO A 249 -6.67 5.09 15.51
C PRO A 249 -7.63 4.68 14.40
N PRO A 250 -8.50 5.58 13.91
CA PRO A 250 -9.42 5.31 12.82
C PRO A 250 -8.73 4.77 11.57
N ILE A 251 -9.34 3.78 10.92
CA ILE A 251 -8.80 3.11 9.73
C ILE A 251 -9.78 3.18 8.58
N MET A 252 -9.36 3.76 7.43
CA MET A 252 -10.09 3.66 6.17
C MET A 252 -9.54 2.51 5.33
N ILE A 253 -10.44 1.76 4.69
CA ILE A 253 -10.09 0.70 3.74
C ILE A 253 -10.84 0.95 2.43
N GLN A 254 -10.11 0.96 1.32
CA GLN A 254 -10.66 0.94 -0.03
C GLN A 254 -10.17 -0.30 -0.77
N VAL A 255 -11.09 -1.00 -1.45
CA VAL A 255 -10.80 -2.25 -2.17
C VAL A 255 -11.67 -2.36 -3.41
N GLY A 256 -11.15 -2.94 -4.49
CA GLY A 256 -11.93 -3.27 -5.69
C GLY A 256 -12.71 -4.58 -5.52
N THR A 257 -13.81 -4.75 -6.25
CA THR A 257 -14.55 -6.03 -6.23
C THR A 257 -13.96 -7.08 -7.16
N GLU A 258 -13.01 -6.68 -8.03
CA GLU A 258 -12.36 -7.55 -9.02
C GLU A 258 -10.90 -7.82 -8.65
N GLU A 259 -10.63 -8.14 -7.36
CA GLU A 259 -9.27 -8.42 -6.89
C GLU A 259 -9.19 -9.52 -5.85
N LEU A 260 -8.06 -10.23 -5.83
CA LEU A 260 -7.78 -11.33 -4.90
C LEU A 260 -7.74 -10.87 -3.43
N LEU A 261 -7.41 -9.61 -3.15
CA LEU A 261 -7.32 -9.07 -1.80
C LEU A 261 -8.67 -8.58 -1.24
N LEU A 262 -9.78 -8.85 -1.94
CA LEU A 262 -11.13 -8.49 -1.48
C LEU A 262 -11.43 -9.12 -0.12
N SER A 263 -11.20 -10.43 0.02
CA SER A 263 -11.45 -11.14 1.30
C SER A 263 -10.53 -10.70 2.44
N ASP A 264 -9.31 -10.25 2.13
CA ASP A 264 -8.41 -9.66 3.12
C ASP A 264 -9.04 -8.41 3.75
N SER A 265 -9.51 -7.52 2.88
CA SER A 265 -10.15 -6.26 3.28
C SER A 265 -11.46 -6.50 4.05
N GLN A 266 -12.27 -7.48 3.61
CA GLN A 266 -13.50 -7.88 4.29
C GLN A 266 -13.23 -8.49 5.66
N THR A 267 -12.18 -9.30 5.78
CA THR A 267 -11.77 -9.90 7.05
C THR A 267 -11.21 -8.84 7.99
N LEU A 268 -10.36 -7.93 7.49
CA LEU A 268 -9.87 -6.80 8.27
C LEU A 268 -11.02 -5.95 8.81
N LYS A 269 -12.01 -5.61 7.99
CA LYS A 269 -13.22 -4.90 8.43
C LYS A 269 -13.89 -5.60 9.60
N LYS A 270 -14.13 -6.91 9.51
CA LYS A 270 -14.74 -7.70 10.60
C LYS A 270 -13.90 -7.66 11.89
N LEU A 271 -12.57 -7.64 11.77
CA LEU A 271 -11.68 -7.53 12.93
C LEU A 271 -11.77 -6.15 13.56
N LEU A 272 -11.83 -5.08 12.77
CA LEU A 272 -12.01 -3.71 13.28
C LEU A 272 -13.35 -3.56 14.00
N GLU A 273 -14.43 -4.15 13.45
CA GLU A 273 -15.75 -4.21 14.10
C GLU A 273 -15.70 -4.97 15.44
N ARG A 274 -15.05 -6.15 15.45
CA ARG A 274 -14.86 -6.97 16.67
C ARG A 274 -14.14 -6.19 17.77
N ASP A 275 -13.10 -5.44 17.40
CA ASP A 275 -12.22 -4.75 18.34
C ASP A 275 -12.71 -3.33 18.69
N GLY A 276 -13.83 -2.90 18.11
CA GLY A 276 -14.41 -1.57 18.34
C GLY A 276 -13.57 -0.43 17.78
N CYS A 277 -12.72 -0.69 16.78
CA CYS A 277 -11.92 0.32 16.12
C CYS A 277 -12.78 1.13 15.13
N GLU A 278 -12.74 2.46 15.22
CA GLU A 278 -13.42 3.34 14.25
C GLU A 278 -12.87 3.07 12.84
N HIS A 279 -13.75 2.85 11.87
CA HIS A 279 -13.33 2.58 10.51
C HIS A 279 -14.33 3.06 9.46
N GLU A 280 -13.81 3.32 8.24
CA GLU A 280 -14.59 3.52 7.03
C GLU A 280 -14.16 2.45 5.99
N TYR A 281 -15.13 1.85 5.30
CA TYR A 281 -14.89 0.75 4.38
C TYR A 281 -15.63 0.95 3.07
N PHE A 282 -14.91 0.87 1.95
CA PHE A 282 -15.44 1.09 0.60
C PHE A 282 -15.06 -0.05 -0.33
N GLU A 283 -16.06 -0.76 -0.86
CA GLU A 283 -15.91 -1.65 -2.01
C GLU A 283 -16.22 -0.89 -3.31
N TRP A 284 -15.26 -0.90 -4.22
CA TRP A 284 -15.39 -0.23 -5.50
C TRP A 284 -15.78 -1.23 -6.59
N GLU A 285 -17.05 -1.18 -6.98
CA GLU A 285 -17.66 -2.09 -7.95
C GLU A 285 -16.90 -2.10 -9.29
N GLY A 286 -16.48 -3.27 -9.74
CA GLY A 286 -15.77 -3.47 -11.00
C GLY A 286 -14.33 -2.96 -11.03
N MET A 287 -13.80 -2.48 -9.91
CA MET A 287 -12.41 -2.03 -9.84
C MET A 287 -11.47 -3.18 -9.51
N TYR A 288 -10.27 -3.11 -10.09
CA TYR A 288 -9.18 -4.07 -9.95
C TYR A 288 -8.21 -3.66 -8.83
N HIS A 289 -7.28 -4.55 -8.50
CA HIS A 289 -6.27 -4.34 -7.46
C HIS A 289 -5.49 -3.03 -7.65
N VAL A 290 -5.49 -2.21 -6.61
CA VAL A 290 -4.85 -0.87 -6.60
C VAL A 290 -5.23 -0.04 -7.83
N PHE A 291 -6.52 0.01 -8.20
CA PHE A 291 -7.01 0.84 -9.31
C PHE A 291 -6.59 2.32 -9.19
N HIS A 292 -6.24 2.75 -7.99
CA HIS A 292 -5.73 4.07 -7.64
C HIS A 292 -4.46 4.47 -8.40
N ILE A 293 -3.73 3.51 -8.97
CA ILE A 293 -2.52 3.79 -9.76
C ILE A 293 -2.84 4.52 -11.07
N ASP A 294 -4.06 4.38 -11.57
CA ASP A 294 -4.51 5.06 -12.79
C ASP A 294 -5.30 6.33 -12.47
N VAL A 295 -4.56 7.42 -12.35
CA VAL A 295 -5.11 8.75 -12.03
C VAL A 295 -5.95 9.38 -13.15
N SER A 296 -6.12 8.71 -14.29
CA SER A 296 -7.01 9.17 -15.37
C SER A 296 -8.47 8.79 -15.14
N MET A 297 -8.73 7.88 -14.20
CA MET A 297 -10.10 7.39 -13.92
C MET A 297 -10.84 8.30 -12.94
N PRO A 298 -12.10 8.63 -13.21
CA PRO A 298 -12.94 9.34 -12.26
C PRO A 298 -13.06 8.62 -10.90
N GLU A 299 -13.10 7.29 -10.91
CA GLU A 299 -13.14 6.45 -9.72
C GLU A 299 -11.92 6.68 -8.82
N THR A 300 -10.73 6.77 -9.40
CA THR A 300 -9.49 7.08 -8.64
C THR A 300 -9.55 8.46 -8.01
N ILE A 301 -10.02 9.46 -8.76
CA ILE A 301 -10.15 10.83 -8.24
C ILE A 301 -11.15 10.89 -7.10
N GLU A 302 -12.26 10.17 -7.20
CA GLU A 302 -13.27 10.10 -6.13
C GLU A 302 -12.75 9.34 -4.91
N ALA A 303 -12.01 8.24 -5.11
CA ALA A 303 -11.34 7.52 -4.04
C ALA A 303 -10.36 8.42 -3.27
N PHE A 304 -9.57 9.23 -3.97
CA PHE A 304 -8.66 10.19 -3.32
C PHE A 304 -9.38 11.31 -2.56
N LYS A 305 -10.54 11.76 -3.04
CA LYS A 305 -11.38 12.72 -2.28
C LYS A 305 -11.91 12.09 -0.99
N GLN A 306 -12.34 10.83 -1.03
CA GLN A 306 -12.75 10.12 0.18
C GLN A 306 -11.60 10.02 1.18
N ILE A 307 -10.39 9.66 0.71
CA ILE A 307 -9.19 9.67 1.56
C ILE A 307 -8.96 11.06 2.15
N GLY A 308 -9.00 12.11 1.33
CA GLY A 308 -8.82 13.48 1.79
C GLY A 308 -9.82 13.89 2.89
N ASN A 309 -11.10 13.58 2.70
CA ASN A 309 -12.15 13.86 3.68
C ASN A 309 -11.94 13.08 4.98
N PHE A 310 -11.58 11.81 4.88
CA PHE A 310 -11.27 10.97 6.03
C PHE A 310 -10.07 11.52 6.82
N LEU A 311 -8.97 11.83 6.14
CA LEU A 311 -7.77 12.38 6.78
C LEU A 311 -8.05 13.74 7.42
N GLU A 312 -8.81 14.62 6.74
CA GLU A 312 -9.18 15.94 7.28
C GLU A 312 -10.02 15.84 8.56
N LYS A 313 -10.88 14.83 8.67
CA LYS A 313 -11.68 14.55 9.87
C LYS A 313 -10.82 14.21 11.09
N HIS A 314 -9.67 13.56 10.87
CA HIS A 314 -8.82 12.99 11.92
C HIS A 314 -7.53 13.77 12.18
N PHE A 315 -7.18 14.74 11.35
CA PHE A 315 -6.12 15.67 11.66
C PHE A 315 -6.58 16.74 12.68
N PRO A 316 -5.64 17.34 13.44
CA PRO A 316 -5.96 18.47 14.31
C PRO A 316 -6.61 19.59 13.51
N LYS A 317 -7.67 20.18 14.05
CA LYS A 317 -8.23 21.41 13.47
C LYS A 317 -7.24 22.54 13.75
N ASN A 318 -6.85 23.25 12.68
CA ASN A 318 -6.05 24.47 12.84
C ASN A 318 -6.82 25.44 13.75
N SER A 319 -6.20 25.79 14.89
CA SER A 319 -6.73 26.74 15.87
C SER A 319 -6.69 28.18 15.35
#